data_7008e3c5c81992d0fe02ea529f62b6a5
#
_entry.id   7008e3c5c81992d0fe02ea529f62b6a5
#
_cell.length_a   1.000
_cell.length_b   1.000
_cell.length_c   1.000
_cell.angle_alpha   90.00
_cell.angle_beta   90.00
_cell.angle_gamma   90.00
#
_symmetry.space_group_name_H-M   'P 1'
#
loop_
_entity.id
_entity.type
_entity.pdbx_description
1 polymer ?
#
loop_
_entity_poly.entity_id
_entity_poly.type
_entity_poly.pdbx_seq_one_letter_code
_entity_poly.pdbx_strand_id
1 'polypeptide(L)'
;MKATFLYGAGDVRVETVPDPAIRFPTDAIVRTVRACVCGSDLHRYHSMPASTTPRSMGHELIAVVEEVGPEVTTVRPGDFVVAPFAWQDNTCAFCREGMQTACLHGGFYGTPEAAGLQAEFARIPQADGSLVVVPDVDPDAADESLLNSLLALSDVYLTGYHAAHMGRVGPGTTITVIGDGAVGLSAVLASRTLGAERIILMGRHRDRTDLGTDWGATEVVAE
;
A
#
# COMPACT_ATOMS: atom_id res chain seq x y z
N MET A 1 8.48 -9.87 -18.69
CA MET A 1 8.02 -8.58 -18.17
C MET A 1 9.16 -7.69 -17.70
N LYS A 2 8.94 -6.38 -17.55
CA LYS A 2 9.87 -5.48 -16.87
C LYS A 2 9.54 -5.39 -15.37
N ALA A 3 10.60 -5.32 -14.54
CA ALA A 3 10.47 -5.16 -13.09
C ALA A 3 11.64 -4.35 -12.52
N THR A 4 11.42 -3.69 -11.39
CA THR A 4 12.39 -2.81 -10.75
C THR A 4 13.14 -3.55 -9.64
N PHE A 5 14.47 -3.40 -9.63
CA PHE A 5 15.38 -4.03 -8.69
C PHE A 5 16.33 -3.03 -8.05
N LEU A 6 16.62 -3.22 -6.77
CA LEU A 6 17.62 -2.49 -6.01
C LEU A 6 18.86 -3.37 -5.80
N TYR A 7 20.02 -2.92 -6.27
CA TYR A 7 21.32 -3.61 -6.19
C TYR A 7 22.19 -3.10 -5.04
N GLY A 8 21.87 -1.94 -4.51
CA GLY A 8 22.58 -1.27 -3.43
C GLY A 8 22.14 0.18 -3.31
N ALA A 9 22.73 0.92 -2.39
CA ALA A 9 22.40 2.32 -2.19
C ALA A 9 22.58 3.12 -3.51
N GLY A 10 21.51 3.77 -3.96
CA GLY A 10 21.48 4.56 -5.20
C GLY A 10 21.47 3.75 -6.51
N ASP A 11 21.51 2.41 -6.46
CA ASP A 11 21.57 1.56 -7.67
C ASP A 11 20.23 0.84 -7.91
N VAL A 12 19.31 1.52 -8.57
CA VAL A 12 18.00 0.99 -9.00
C VAL A 12 18.03 0.72 -10.50
N ARG A 13 17.61 -0.47 -10.91
CA ARG A 13 17.59 -0.91 -12.31
C ARG A 13 16.23 -1.47 -12.68
N VAL A 14 15.83 -1.22 -13.94
CA VAL A 14 14.67 -1.88 -14.56
C VAL A 14 15.21 -3.02 -15.44
N GLU A 15 14.79 -4.23 -15.15
CA GLU A 15 15.27 -5.43 -15.82
C GLU A 15 14.13 -6.19 -16.49
N THR A 16 14.50 -6.99 -17.50
CA THR A 16 13.58 -7.95 -18.13
C THR A 16 13.72 -9.28 -17.41
N VAL A 17 12.63 -9.75 -16.83
CA VAL A 17 12.53 -11.00 -16.07
C VAL A 17 11.39 -11.86 -16.61
N PRO A 18 11.35 -13.17 -16.31
CA PRO A 18 10.20 -14.01 -16.64
C PRO A 18 8.91 -13.45 -16.04
N ASP A 19 7.80 -13.68 -16.71
CA ASP A 19 6.48 -13.34 -16.17
C ASP A 19 6.18 -14.20 -14.94
N PRO A 20 5.43 -13.65 -13.96
CA PRO A 20 5.02 -14.43 -12.79
C PRO A 20 4.05 -15.54 -13.19
N ALA A 21 4.03 -16.62 -12.41
CA ALA A 21 3.10 -17.73 -12.59
C ALA A 21 2.41 -18.08 -11.26
N ILE A 22 1.23 -18.65 -11.33
CA ILE A 22 0.54 -19.26 -10.17
C ILE A 22 1.47 -20.33 -9.56
N ARG A 23 1.75 -20.22 -8.26
CA ARG A 23 2.57 -21.17 -7.50
C ARG A 23 1.72 -21.99 -6.52
N PHE A 24 0.67 -21.39 -6.00
CA PHE A 24 -0.26 -22.01 -5.06
C PHE A 24 -1.70 -21.82 -5.55
N PRO A 25 -2.62 -22.74 -5.21
CA PRO A 25 -4.02 -22.66 -5.63
C PRO A 25 -4.74 -21.37 -5.21
N THR A 26 -4.20 -20.67 -4.20
CA THR A 26 -4.74 -19.43 -3.63
C THR A 26 -4.13 -18.15 -4.23
N ASP A 27 -3.23 -18.26 -5.19
CA ASP A 27 -2.56 -17.12 -5.83
C ASP A 27 -3.43 -16.45 -6.90
N ALA A 28 -3.16 -15.19 -7.17
CA ALA A 28 -3.58 -14.50 -8.39
C ALA A 28 -2.38 -13.89 -9.12
N ILE A 29 -2.49 -13.74 -10.44
CA ILE A 29 -1.62 -12.91 -11.26
C ILE A 29 -2.40 -11.65 -11.63
N VAL A 30 -1.77 -10.50 -11.43
CA VAL A 30 -2.36 -9.21 -11.73
C VAL A 30 -1.48 -8.41 -12.68
N ARG A 31 -2.09 -7.62 -13.57
CA ARG A 31 -1.44 -6.64 -14.45
C ARG A 31 -1.51 -5.27 -13.79
N THR A 32 -0.35 -4.64 -13.63
CA THR A 32 -0.21 -3.35 -12.97
C THR A 32 -0.92 -2.23 -13.75
N VAL A 33 -1.79 -1.50 -13.08
CA VAL A 33 -2.34 -0.22 -13.56
C VAL A 33 -1.49 0.94 -13.05
N ARG A 34 -1.21 0.97 -11.75
CA ARG A 34 -0.30 1.93 -11.10
C ARG A 34 0.44 1.27 -9.93
N ALA A 35 1.68 1.69 -9.75
CA ALA A 35 2.49 1.42 -8.57
C ALA A 35 3.21 2.71 -8.16
N CYS A 36 3.61 2.83 -6.90
CA CYS A 36 4.35 4.00 -6.44
C CYS A 36 5.58 3.65 -5.60
N VAL A 37 6.34 4.67 -5.25
CA VAL A 37 7.49 4.59 -4.35
C VAL A 37 7.04 5.06 -2.97
N CYS A 38 7.15 4.18 -1.98
CA CYS A 38 6.90 4.49 -0.58
C CYS A 38 8.13 5.13 0.09
N GLY A 39 7.91 5.91 1.14
CA GLY A 39 8.99 6.41 1.99
C GLY A 39 9.86 5.29 2.58
N SER A 40 9.31 4.10 2.80
CA SER A 40 10.06 2.93 3.29
C SER A 40 11.06 2.38 2.27
N ASP A 41 10.83 2.55 0.97
CA ASP A 41 11.79 2.17 -0.07
C ASP A 41 13.07 3.01 0.03
N LEU A 42 12.95 4.27 0.45
CA LEU A 42 14.07 5.20 0.56
C LEU A 42 15.10 4.78 1.61
N HIS A 43 14.70 4.07 2.67
CA HIS A 43 15.64 3.56 3.67
C HIS A 43 16.68 2.63 3.01
N ARG A 44 16.21 1.70 2.18
CA ARG A 44 17.09 0.77 1.46
C ARG A 44 17.84 1.46 0.32
N TYR A 45 17.18 2.38 -0.38
CA TYR A 45 17.81 3.19 -1.42
C TYR A 45 19.01 3.98 -0.90
N HIS A 46 18.99 4.41 0.37
CA HIS A 46 20.09 5.16 0.97
C HIS A 46 21.12 4.30 1.71
N SER A 47 20.78 3.08 2.12
CA SER A 47 21.62 2.33 3.06
C SER A 47 21.89 0.87 2.70
N MET A 48 21.25 0.31 1.67
CA MET A 48 21.46 -1.10 1.32
C MET A 48 22.89 -1.33 0.83
N PRO A 49 23.66 -2.27 1.40
CA PRO A 49 24.95 -2.67 0.87
C PRO A 49 24.83 -3.16 -0.57
N ALA A 50 25.87 -2.92 -1.39
CA ALA A 50 25.92 -3.46 -2.74
C ALA A 50 25.79 -4.99 -2.73
N SER A 51 24.96 -5.53 -3.62
CA SER A 51 24.64 -6.95 -3.67
C SER A 51 24.61 -7.45 -5.12
N THR A 52 25.13 -8.66 -5.31
CA THR A 52 24.96 -9.39 -6.59
C THR A 52 23.62 -10.11 -6.67
N THR A 53 22.90 -10.19 -5.55
CA THR A 53 21.52 -10.70 -5.49
C THR A 53 20.61 -9.52 -5.25
N PRO A 54 20.01 -8.91 -6.31
CA PRO A 54 19.20 -7.72 -6.17
C PRO A 54 17.88 -8.04 -5.48
N ARG A 55 17.28 -7.00 -4.89
CA ARG A 55 15.97 -7.07 -4.28
C ARG A 55 14.93 -6.45 -5.20
N SER A 56 13.85 -7.17 -5.52
CA SER A 56 12.70 -6.60 -6.22
C SER A 56 12.01 -5.54 -5.35
N MET A 57 11.54 -4.46 -5.98
CA MET A 57 11.00 -3.27 -5.31
C MET A 57 9.48 -3.17 -5.42
N GLY A 58 8.91 -2.38 -4.49
CA GLY A 58 7.51 -1.98 -4.49
C GLY A 58 6.61 -2.89 -3.66
N HIS A 59 5.61 -2.27 -3.06
CA HIS A 59 4.60 -2.93 -2.23
C HIS A 59 3.24 -2.22 -2.29
N GLU A 60 3.10 -1.22 -3.16
CA GLU A 60 1.86 -0.45 -3.34
C GLU A 60 1.39 -0.61 -4.78
N LEU A 61 0.16 -1.09 -4.99
CA LEU A 61 -0.34 -1.48 -6.30
C LEU A 61 -1.85 -1.34 -6.43
N ILE A 62 -2.29 -0.82 -7.58
CA ILE A 62 -3.62 -1.06 -8.14
C ILE A 62 -3.45 -1.78 -9.49
N ALA A 63 -4.30 -2.77 -9.75
CA ALA A 63 -4.09 -3.71 -10.84
C ALA A 63 -5.38 -4.31 -11.38
N VAL A 64 -5.29 -4.94 -12.54
CA VAL A 64 -6.35 -5.81 -13.09
C VAL A 64 -5.95 -7.26 -12.90
N VAL A 65 -6.86 -8.09 -12.42
CA VAL A 65 -6.65 -9.54 -12.28
C VAL A 65 -6.59 -10.17 -13.68
N GLU A 66 -5.53 -10.93 -13.96
CA GLU A 66 -5.34 -11.65 -15.24
C GLU A 66 -5.62 -13.14 -15.11
N GLU A 67 -5.17 -13.74 -14.00
CA GLU A 67 -5.29 -15.18 -13.76
C GLU A 67 -5.50 -15.43 -12.25
N VAL A 68 -6.24 -16.47 -11.90
CA VAL A 68 -6.47 -16.89 -10.52
C VAL A 68 -6.23 -18.38 -10.36
N GLY A 69 -5.72 -18.78 -9.20
CA GLY A 69 -5.62 -20.18 -8.82
C GLY A 69 -6.99 -20.80 -8.54
N PRO A 70 -7.11 -22.14 -8.59
CA PRO A 70 -8.42 -22.82 -8.52
C PRO A 70 -9.13 -22.70 -7.16
N GLU A 71 -8.48 -22.25 -6.12
CA GLU A 71 -9.07 -22.03 -4.79
C GLU A 71 -9.45 -20.56 -4.54
N VAL A 72 -9.15 -19.64 -5.48
CA VAL A 72 -9.54 -18.23 -5.38
C VAL A 72 -11.02 -18.09 -5.69
N THR A 73 -11.75 -17.39 -4.82
CA THR A 73 -13.23 -17.29 -4.88
C THR A 73 -13.76 -15.85 -4.84
N THR A 74 -12.99 -14.89 -4.36
CA THR A 74 -13.44 -13.50 -4.15
C THR A 74 -13.12 -12.56 -5.30
N VAL A 75 -12.16 -12.94 -6.15
CA VAL A 75 -11.74 -12.17 -7.33
C VAL A 75 -11.70 -13.06 -8.56
N ARG A 76 -11.83 -12.47 -9.74
CA ARG A 76 -11.80 -13.15 -11.04
C ARG A 76 -11.05 -12.33 -12.09
N PRO A 77 -10.59 -12.96 -13.18
CA PRO A 77 -10.00 -12.23 -14.30
C PRO A 77 -10.88 -11.07 -14.78
N GLY A 78 -10.26 -9.91 -14.97
CA GLY A 78 -10.92 -8.65 -15.34
C GLY A 78 -11.31 -7.75 -14.16
N ASP A 79 -11.30 -8.23 -12.92
CA ASP A 79 -11.59 -7.38 -11.77
C ASP A 79 -10.47 -6.34 -11.56
N PHE A 80 -10.87 -5.09 -11.34
CA PHE A 80 -9.96 -4.03 -10.92
C PHE A 80 -9.80 -4.08 -9.39
N VAL A 81 -8.56 -4.09 -8.91
CA VAL A 81 -8.25 -4.37 -7.50
C VAL A 81 -7.21 -3.42 -6.92
N VAL A 82 -7.29 -3.21 -5.60
CA VAL A 82 -6.20 -2.67 -4.77
C VAL A 82 -5.49 -3.84 -4.09
N ALA A 83 -4.17 -3.87 -4.16
CA ALA A 83 -3.32 -4.81 -3.41
C ALA A 83 -2.68 -4.07 -2.24
N PRO A 84 -3.03 -4.39 -0.97
CA PRO A 84 -2.38 -3.85 0.21
C PRO A 84 -0.90 -4.20 0.27
N PHE A 85 -0.10 -3.41 1.01
CA PHE A 85 1.36 -3.56 1.14
C PHE A 85 1.83 -4.90 1.72
N ALA A 86 0.93 -5.65 2.35
CA ALA A 86 1.15 -6.98 2.90
C ALA A 86 0.11 -7.95 2.36
N TRP A 87 0.47 -9.22 2.21
CA TRP A 87 -0.46 -10.27 1.83
C TRP A 87 -0.79 -11.14 3.05
N GLN A 88 -2.02 -11.64 3.12
CA GLN A 88 -2.58 -12.36 4.28
C GLN A 88 -3.64 -13.38 3.86
N ASP A 89 -3.90 -14.38 4.74
CA ASP A 89 -4.90 -15.42 4.51
C ASP A 89 -6.33 -15.02 4.90
N ASN A 90 -6.49 -13.96 5.67
CA ASN A 90 -7.76 -13.47 6.22
C ASN A 90 -8.56 -14.51 7.05
N THR A 91 -7.93 -15.62 7.45
CA THR A 91 -8.60 -16.76 8.13
C THR A 91 -7.97 -17.13 9.48
N CYS A 92 -6.71 -16.82 9.73
CA CYS A 92 -6.03 -17.12 10.98
C CYS A 92 -6.58 -16.31 12.16
N ALA A 93 -6.18 -16.65 13.38
CA ALA A 93 -6.68 -16.00 14.60
C ALA A 93 -6.46 -14.48 14.57
N PHE A 94 -5.28 -14.01 14.15
CA PHE A 94 -4.99 -12.57 14.07
C PHE A 94 -5.84 -11.87 13.00
N CYS A 95 -6.00 -12.47 11.83
CA CYS A 95 -6.84 -11.89 10.77
C CYS A 95 -8.30 -11.74 11.22
N ARG A 96 -8.83 -12.73 11.93
CA ARG A 96 -10.20 -12.69 12.45
C ARG A 96 -10.43 -11.60 13.51
N GLU A 97 -9.37 -11.17 14.16
CA GLU A 97 -9.38 -10.05 15.12
C GLU A 97 -9.07 -8.69 14.48
N GLY A 98 -8.94 -8.63 13.13
CA GLY A 98 -8.65 -7.40 12.39
C GLY A 98 -7.17 -7.00 12.41
N MET A 99 -6.27 -7.93 12.74
CA MET A 99 -4.82 -7.71 12.78
C MET A 99 -4.12 -8.42 11.60
N GLN A 100 -4.50 -8.10 10.38
CA GLN A 100 -4.03 -8.76 9.16
C GLN A 100 -2.51 -8.66 8.97
N THR A 101 -1.88 -7.56 9.38
CA THR A 101 -0.42 -7.40 9.32
C THR A 101 0.34 -8.35 10.25
N ALA A 102 -0.36 -8.99 11.19
CA ALA A 102 0.16 -10.05 12.07
C ALA A 102 -0.27 -11.45 11.60
N CYS A 103 -0.72 -11.60 10.35
CA CYS A 103 -1.15 -12.88 9.79
C CYS A 103 -0.07 -13.95 9.94
N LEU A 104 -0.45 -15.12 10.46
CA LEU A 104 0.47 -16.26 10.66
C LEU A 104 1.01 -16.83 9.34
N HIS A 105 0.26 -16.68 8.25
CA HIS A 105 0.57 -17.22 6.93
C HIS A 105 0.77 -16.11 5.90
N GLY A 106 0.91 -14.87 6.35
CA GLY A 106 1.10 -13.70 5.52
C GLY A 106 2.56 -13.27 5.41
N GLY A 107 2.77 -12.15 4.72
CA GLY A 107 4.11 -11.59 4.54
C GLY A 107 4.09 -10.27 3.77
N PHE A 108 5.30 -9.86 3.38
CA PHE A 108 5.52 -8.59 2.67
C PHE A 108 6.09 -8.86 1.28
N TYR A 109 5.82 -7.93 0.35
CA TYR A 109 6.40 -7.98 -0.98
C TYR A 109 7.88 -7.58 -1.00
N GLY A 110 8.60 -7.95 -2.06
CA GLY A 110 10.04 -7.77 -2.18
C GLY A 110 10.84 -8.75 -1.30
N THR A 111 10.29 -9.93 -1.05
CA THR A 111 10.91 -11.06 -0.33
C THR A 111 11.05 -12.27 -1.25
N PRO A 112 11.76 -13.34 -0.85
CA PRO A 112 11.81 -14.58 -1.64
C PRO A 112 10.45 -15.24 -1.87
N GLU A 113 9.50 -15.05 -0.95
CA GLU A 113 8.14 -15.60 -1.01
C GLU A 113 7.24 -14.84 -1.99
N ALA A 114 7.40 -13.52 -2.06
CA ALA A 114 6.62 -12.64 -2.93
C ALA A 114 7.50 -11.51 -3.50
N ALA A 115 7.66 -11.48 -4.81
CA ALA A 115 8.40 -10.44 -5.51
C ALA A 115 7.78 -9.04 -5.27
N GLY A 116 8.56 -7.99 -5.53
CA GLY A 116 8.08 -6.61 -5.43
C GLY A 116 7.05 -6.28 -6.50
N LEU A 117 6.21 -5.31 -6.22
CA LEU A 117 5.06 -4.92 -7.04
C LEU A 117 5.37 -3.83 -8.08
N GLN A 118 6.58 -3.26 -8.11
CA GLN A 118 7.01 -2.33 -9.18
C GLN A 118 7.43 -3.14 -10.42
N ALA A 119 6.46 -3.75 -11.07
CA ALA A 119 6.60 -4.61 -12.24
C ALA A 119 5.37 -4.52 -13.14
N GLU A 120 5.46 -4.96 -14.41
CA GLU A 120 4.31 -4.98 -15.34
C GLU A 120 3.23 -5.98 -14.89
N PHE A 121 3.64 -7.10 -14.28
CA PHE A 121 2.76 -8.10 -13.67
C PHE A 121 3.27 -8.50 -12.29
N ALA A 122 2.38 -8.93 -11.43
CA ALA A 122 2.72 -9.41 -10.10
C ALA A 122 1.92 -10.67 -9.73
N ARG A 123 2.57 -11.57 -8.97
CA ARG A 123 1.88 -12.64 -8.27
C ARG A 123 1.47 -12.16 -6.89
N ILE A 124 0.20 -12.30 -6.58
CA ILE A 124 -0.37 -11.96 -5.29
C ILE A 124 -0.68 -13.27 -4.54
N PRO A 125 0.06 -13.59 -3.47
CA PRO A 125 -0.25 -14.73 -2.61
C PRO A 125 -1.56 -14.51 -1.86
N GLN A 126 -2.28 -15.60 -1.55
CA GLN A 126 -3.49 -15.56 -0.73
C GLN A 126 -4.50 -14.51 -1.25
N ALA A 127 -4.83 -14.59 -2.54
CA ALA A 127 -5.56 -13.54 -3.26
C ALA A 127 -6.88 -13.14 -2.57
N ASP A 128 -7.64 -14.10 -2.05
CA ASP A 128 -8.91 -13.86 -1.34
C ASP A 128 -8.74 -13.05 -0.05
N GLY A 129 -7.58 -13.13 0.60
CA GLY A 129 -7.27 -12.35 1.78
C GLY A 129 -6.55 -11.04 1.48
N SER A 130 -5.98 -10.92 0.29
CA SER A 130 -5.02 -9.86 -0.04
C SER A 130 -5.56 -8.83 -1.04
N LEU A 131 -6.52 -9.19 -1.89
CA LEU A 131 -7.04 -8.30 -2.92
C LEU A 131 -8.39 -7.71 -2.53
N VAL A 132 -8.57 -6.41 -2.81
CA VAL A 132 -9.83 -5.71 -2.61
C VAL A 132 -10.35 -5.23 -3.96
N VAL A 133 -11.52 -5.74 -4.37
CA VAL A 133 -12.15 -5.32 -5.64
C VAL A 133 -12.64 -3.88 -5.54
N VAL A 134 -12.35 -3.09 -6.56
CA VAL A 134 -12.91 -1.76 -6.77
C VAL A 134 -14.12 -1.89 -7.69
N PRO A 135 -15.35 -1.80 -7.19
CA PRO A 135 -16.52 -2.00 -8.00
C PRO A 135 -16.76 -0.81 -8.94
N ASP A 136 -17.37 -1.08 -10.10
CA ASP A 136 -17.90 -0.08 -11.02
C ASP A 136 -16.88 0.95 -11.54
N VAL A 137 -15.58 0.61 -11.53
CA VAL A 137 -14.49 1.44 -12.07
C VAL A 137 -13.78 0.69 -13.19
N ASP A 138 -13.80 1.26 -14.39
CA ASP A 138 -12.95 0.85 -15.49
C ASP A 138 -11.61 1.61 -15.38
N PRO A 139 -10.48 0.95 -15.07
CA PRO A 139 -9.20 1.62 -14.90
C PRO A 139 -8.66 2.27 -16.19
N ASP A 140 -9.09 1.81 -17.37
CA ASP A 140 -8.66 2.38 -18.65
C ASP A 140 -9.44 3.68 -18.99
N ALA A 141 -10.61 3.89 -18.38
CA ALA A 141 -11.45 5.09 -18.54
C ALA A 141 -11.41 6.03 -17.32
N ALA A 142 -10.87 5.60 -16.20
CA ALA A 142 -10.80 6.39 -14.96
C ALA A 142 -9.81 7.55 -15.09
N ASP A 143 -10.14 8.68 -14.45
CA ASP A 143 -9.24 9.83 -14.41
C ASP A 143 -8.02 9.57 -13.49
N GLU A 144 -6.96 10.31 -13.74
CA GLU A 144 -5.68 10.21 -12.99
C GLU A 144 -5.87 10.45 -11.47
N SER A 145 -6.77 11.37 -11.09
CA SER A 145 -7.01 11.72 -9.68
C SER A 145 -7.64 10.55 -8.93
N LEU A 146 -8.61 9.87 -9.55
CA LEU A 146 -9.23 8.67 -8.98
C LEU A 146 -8.21 7.54 -8.85
N LEU A 147 -7.44 7.26 -9.90
CA LEU A 147 -6.41 6.21 -9.86
C LEU A 147 -5.35 6.46 -8.78
N ASN A 148 -4.89 7.72 -8.64
CA ASN A 148 -3.94 8.09 -7.59
C ASN A 148 -4.54 7.98 -6.20
N SER A 149 -5.81 8.32 -6.02
CA SER A 149 -6.52 8.16 -4.75
C SER A 149 -6.68 6.69 -4.37
N LEU A 150 -7.03 5.84 -5.34
CA LEU A 150 -7.13 4.38 -5.13
C LEU A 150 -5.76 3.77 -4.80
N LEU A 151 -4.68 4.23 -5.46
CA LEU A 151 -3.33 3.77 -5.15
C LEU A 151 -2.92 4.10 -3.71
N ALA A 152 -3.28 5.28 -3.19
CA ALA A 152 -3.01 5.65 -1.80
C ALA A 152 -3.67 4.71 -0.78
N LEU A 153 -4.75 4.01 -1.16
CA LEU A 153 -5.41 3.00 -0.32
C LEU A 153 -4.59 1.70 -0.20
N SER A 154 -3.56 1.49 -1.01
CA SER A 154 -2.74 0.27 -0.92
C SER A 154 -1.81 0.27 0.30
N ASP A 155 -1.39 1.45 0.81
CA ASP A 155 -0.54 1.58 2.00
C ASP A 155 -0.79 2.87 2.78
N VAL A 156 -0.35 4.03 2.26
CA VAL A 156 -0.14 5.25 3.06
C VAL A 156 -1.41 5.73 3.75
N TYR A 157 -2.56 5.67 3.08
CA TYR A 157 -3.83 6.02 3.70
C TYR A 157 -4.26 4.98 4.73
N LEU A 158 -4.14 3.69 4.43
CA LEU A 158 -4.47 2.62 5.38
C LEU A 158 -3.59 2.67 6.62
N THR A 159 -2.31 2.98 6.47
CA THR A 159 -1.36 3.16 7.57
C THR A 159 -1.77 4.33 8.46
N GLY A 160 -2.12 5.47 7.89
CA GLY A 160 -2.65 6.63 8.62
C GLY A 160 -4.00 6.34 9.30
N TYR A 161 -4.90 5.66 8.60
CA TYR A 161 -6.20 5.25 9.12
C TYR A 161 -6.05 4.25 10.28
N HIS A 162 -5.20 3.24 10.13
CA HIS A 162 -4.92 2.26 11.18
C HIS A 162 -4.36 2.93 12.43
N ALA A 163 -3.41 3.88 12.28
CA ALA A 163 -2.88 4.64 13.40
C ALA A 163 -3.99 5.42 14.15
N ALA A 164 -4.86 6.11 13.41
CA ALA A 164 -5.99 6.84 13.99
C ALA A 164 -6.98 5.90 14.69
N HIS A 165 -7.32 4.75 14.06
CA HIS A 165 -8.20 3.74 14.63
C HIS A 165 -7.64 3.15 15.94
N MET A 166 -6.36 2.75 15.93
CA MET A 166 -5.68 2.22 17.13
C MET A 166 -5.52 3.28 18.22
N GLY A 167 -5.39 4.55 17.84
CA GLY A 167 -5.46 5.70 18.74
C GLY A 167 -6.87 6.00 19.28
N ARG A 168 -7.89 5.22 18.88
CA ARG A 168 -9.30 5.40 19.26
C ARG A 168 -9.81 6.79 18.92
N VAL A 169 -9.40 7.32 17.78
CA VAL A 169 -9.88 8.61 17.28
C VAL A 169 -11.37 8.53 16.98
N GLY A 170 -12.11 9.55 17.41
CA GLY A 170 -13.56 9.66 17.22
C GLY A 170 -14.10 10.98 17.74
N PRO A 171 -15.43 11.15 17.78
CA PRO A 171 -16.07 12.37 18.27
C PRO A 171 -15.56 12.77 19.66
N GLY A 172 -15.26 14.06 19.83
CA GLY A 172 -14.74 14.65 21.08
C GLY A 172 -13.26 14.40 21.34
N THR A 173 -12.52 13.71 20.45
CA THR A 173 -11.09 13.48 20.65
C THR A 173 -10.25 14.65 20.15
N THR A 174 -9.18 14.95 20.89
CA THR A 174 -8.06 15.79 20.44
C THR A 174 -6.87 14.90 20.14
N ILE A 175 -6.29 15.04 18.97
CA ILE A 175 -5.13 14.26 18.55
C ILE A 175 -3.99 15.15 18.05
N THR A 176 -2.78 14.64 18.14
CA THR A 176 -1.60 15.26 17.54
C THR A 176 -0.98 14.28 16.55
N VAL A 177 -0.80 14.73 15.32
CA VAL A 177 -0.04 14.02 14.27
C VAL A 177 1.33 14.65 14.17
N ILE A 178 2.38 13.85 14.38
CA ILE A 178 3.77 14.28 14.29
C ILE A 178 4.36 13.82 12.96
N GLY A 179 4.68 14.80 12.09
CA GLY A 179 5.20 14.58 10.75
C GLY A 179 4.19 14.91 9.65
N ASP A 180 4.66 15.66 8.66
CA ASP A 180 3.89 16.14 7.51
C ASP A 180 4.17 15.34 6.22
N GLY A 181 4.64 14.09 6.35
CA GLY A 181 4.77 13.15 5.23
C GLY A 181 3.44 12.51 4.82
N ALA A 182 3.47 11.66 3.78
CA ALA A 182 2.27 11.04 3.22
C ALA A 182 1.43 10.30 4.27
N VAL A 183 2.04 9.53 5.18
CA VAL A 183 1.34 8.83 6.27
C VAL A 183 0.76 9.81 7.28
N GLY A 184 1.51 10.86 7.66
CA GLY A 184 1.02 11.88 8.59
C GLY A 184 -0.20 12.64 8.03
N LEU A 185 -0.11 13.09 6.79
CA LEU A 185 -1.25 13.73 6.10
C LEU A 185 -2.45 12.78 5.97
N SER A 186 -2.20 11.51 5.66
CA SER A 186 -3.25 10.47 5.66
C SER A 186 -3.88 10.26 7.04
N ALA A 187 -3.09 10.33 8.12
CA ALA A 187 -3.60 10.26 9.49
C ALA A 187 -4.47 11.48 9.85
N VAL A 188 -4.13 12.68 9.35
CA VAL A 188 -4.99 13.87 9.49
C VAL A 188 -6.35 13.65 8.82
N LEU A 189 -6.34 13.22 7.54
CA LEU A 189 -7.56 12.94 6.78
C LEU A 189 -8.40 11.83 7.43
N ALA A 190 -7.76 10.74 7.86
CA ALA A 190 -8.41 9.64 8.57
C ALA A 190 -9.04 10.10 9.89
N SER A 191 -8.34 10.93 10.66
CA SER A 191 -8.83 11.47 11.92
C SER A 191 -10.05 12.37 11.75
N ARG A 192 -10.04 13.21 10.71
CA ARG A 192 -11.22 13.98 10.31
C ARG A 192 -12.39 13.07 9.95
N THR A 193 -12.14 12.03 9.15
CA THR A 193 -13.17 11.06 8.72
C THR A 193 -13.76 10.31 9.91
N LEU A 194 -12.95 9.99 10.91
CA LEU A 194 -13.37 9.34 12.16
C LEU A 194 -14.04 10.30 13.13
N GLY A 195 -14.06 11.61 12.86
CA GLY A 195 -14.81 12.61 13.63
C GLY A 195 -14.02 13.24 14.79
N ALA A 196 -12.69 13.28 14.72
CA ALA A 196 -11.90 14.02 15.71
C ALA A 196 -12.34 15.50 15.79
N GLU A 197 -12.46 16.04 17.00
CA GLU A 197 -12.86 17.43 17.22
C GLU A 197 -11.70 18.40 16.99
N ARG A 198 -10.48 18.00 17.39
CA ARG A 198 -9.27 18.81 17.24
C ARG A 198 -8.14 17.97 16.71
N ILE A 199 -7.52 18.43 15.61
CA ILE A 199 -6.42 17.75 14.93
C ILE A 199 -5.25 18.72 14.83
N ILE A 200 -4.18 18.45 15.60
CA ILE A 200 -2.96 19.24 15.62
C ILE A 200 -1.94 18.55 14.71
N LEU A 201 -1.52 19.22 13.64
CA LEU A 201 -0.45 18.74 12.77
C LEU A 201 0.89 19.41 13.13
N MET A 202 1.89 18.62 13.51
CA MET A 202 3.26 19.09 13.69
C MET A 202 4.07 18.78 12.44
N GLY A 203 4.61 19.81 11.79
CA GLY A 203 5.35 19.66 10.55
C GLY A 203 6.21 20.88 10.24
N ARG A 204 7.17 20.71 9.33
CA ARG A 204 8.17 21.74 8.98
C ARG A 204 8.05 22.24 7.53
N HIS A 205 7.32 21.54 6.67
CA HIS A 205 7.17 21.88 5.25
C HIS A 205 5.83 22.61 5.05
N ARG A 206 5.89 23.89 4.74
CA ARG A 206 4.70 24.74 4.66
C ARG A 206 3.66 24.23 3.65
N ASP A 207 4.09 23.84 2.47
CA ASP A 207 3.23 23.27 1.41
C ASP A 207 2.46 22.03 1.89
N ARG A 208 3.09 21.20 2.71
CA ARG A 208 2.49 19.98 3.27
C ARG A 208 1.56 20.30 4.45
N THR A 209 1.95 21.23 5.31
CA THR A 209 1.08 21.64 6.43
C THR A 209 -0.13 22.42 5.94
N ASP A 210 -0.01 23.20 4.85
CA ASP A 210 -1.13 23.83 4.19
C ASP A 210 -2.11 22.78 3.65
N LEU A 211 -1.61 21.73 2.96
CA LEU A 211 -2.42 20.58 2.54
C LEU A 211 -3.06 19.85 3.74
N GLY A 212 -2.32 19.69 4.84
CA GLY A 212 -2.85 19.11 6.08
C GLY A 212 -4.02 19.91 6.64
N THR A 213 -3.98 21.24 6.54
CA THR A 213 -5.09 22.12 6.91
C THR A 213 -6.31 21.91 6.02
N ASP A 214 -6.12 21.81 4.72
CA ASP A 214 -7.20 21.51 3.75
C ASP A 214 -7.83 20.13 4.04
N TRP A 215 -7.05 19.19 4.49
CA TRP A 215 -7.48 17.83 4.84
C TRP A 215 -8.10 17.71 6.24
N GLY A 216 -8.02 18.77 7.05
CA GLY A 216 -8.76 18.84 8.31
C GLY A 216 -7.94 19.06 9.57
N ALA A 217 -6.64 19.38 9.47
CA ALA A 217 -5.91 19.84 10.64
C ALA A 217 -6.50 21.18 11.13
N THR A 218 -6.84 21.24 12.41
CA THR A 218 -7.41 22.44 13.05
C THR A 218 -6.33 23.41 13.51
N GLU A 219 -5.13 22.88 13.73
CA GLU A 219 -3.94 23.63 14.13
C GLU A 219 -2.70 23.06 13.45
N VAL A 220 -1.75 23.93 13.14
CA VAL A 220 -0.41 23.59 12.68
C VAL A 220 0.60 24.10 13.68
N VAL A 221 1.51 23.23 14.11
CA VAL A 221 2.65 23.58 14.95
C VAL A 221 3.92 23.36 14.12
N ALA A 222 4.71 24.42 13.95
CA ALA A 222 6.01 24.31 13.28
C ALA A 222 6.99 23.53 14.14
N GLU A 223 7.69 22.57 13.52
CA GLU A 223 8.76 21.76 14.12
C GLU A 223 10.14 22.40 13.90
#